data_61679060eae2a79470efcadd23a8052b
#
_entry.id   61679060eae2a79470efcadd23a8052b
#
_cell.length_a   1.000
_cell.length_b   1.000
_cell.length_c   1.000
_cell.angle_alpha   90.00
_cell.angle_beta   90.00
_cell.angle_gamma   90.00
#
_symmetry.space_group_name_H-M   'P 1'
#
loop_
_entity.id
_entity.type
_entity.pdbx_description
1 polymer ?
#
loop_
_entity_poly.entity_id
_entity_poly.type
_entity_poly.pdbx_seq_one_letter_code
_entity_poly.pdbx_strand_id
1 'polypeptide(L)'
;MTAARASTIKASRRHRLFYRMPHYADPYIHWSLIILAFYGLLMITSASMGLAIGQPGYLAFVIAKQAVFLIAGYFSMTYLANRFSLNFLKSQDFPKLAVGMVFALLACLAFPEVNGAKAWIRVPVSSLDISIQPSEFTKTLVPLVIAAYCGDVSRHYEKGRDLWGRPFLFVMLFAFIIFILQSDFGSMAVVLSIAIVCFLIPQNPAMRKFQRVLGVLTLVGVAGIIYLLTPAGIQLVEMLPIADYQKNRFISAFNPFADQYDTGYQLINGLISFASGGWRGLGFGNS
;
A
#
# COMPACT_ATOMS: atom_id res chain seq x y z
N MET A 1 -21.51 2.60 47.89
CA MET A 1 -20.32 3.29 47.35
C MET A 1 -19.84 2.81 46.01
N THR A 2 -20.48 1.85 45.37
CA THR A 2 -20.03 1.19 44.11
C THR A 2 -20.66 1.75 42.83
N ALA A 3 -21.86 2.34 42.90
CA ALA A 3 -22.55 2.85 41.70
C ALA A 3 -22.02 4.23 41.21
N ALA A 4 -21.55 5.08 42.14
CA ALA A 4 -21.01 6.41 41.82
C ALA A 4 -19.64 6.32 41.09
N ARG A 5 -18.81 5.28 41.38
CA ARG A 5 -17.54 5.05 40.72
C ARG A 5 -17.69 4.55 39.27
N ALA A 6 -18.75 3.80 38.99
CA ALA A 6 -19.02 3.30 37.65
C ALA A 6 -19.55 4.40 36.69
N SER A 7 -20.30 5.37 37.24
CA SER A 7 -20.79 6.51 36.46
C SER A 7 -19.68 7.51 36.10
N THR A 8 -18.70 7.73 36.99
CA THR A 8 -17.54 8.61 36.72
C THR A 8 -16.59 8.03 35.68
N ILE A 9 -16.45 6.70 35.59
CA ILE A 9 -15.64 6.03 34.56
C ILE A 9 -16.34 6.11 33.19
N LYS A 10 -17.67 6.05 33.14
CA LYS A 10 -18.45 6.22 31.90
C LYS A 10 -18.48 7.64 31.37
N ALA A 11 -18.49 8.65 32.27
CA ALA A 11 -18.45 10.07 31.88
C ALA A 11 -17.09 10.52 31.34
N SER A 12 -15.98 9.94 31.86
CA SER A 12 -14.62 10.24 31.38
C SER A 12 -14.33 9.73 29.94
N ARG A 13 -15.13 8.80 29.42
CA ARG A 13 -14.97 8.31 28.04
C ARG A 13 -15.57 9.25 26.96
N ARG A 14 -16.37 10.24 27.32
CA ARG A 14 -17.12 11.07 26.36
C ARG A 14 -16.38 12.27 25.76
N HIS A 15 -15.20 12.65 26.28
CA HIS A 15 -14.44 13.80 25.77
C HIS A 15 -12.95 13.50 25.52
N ARG A 16 -12.61 12.32 25.01
CA ARG A 16 -11.28 12.16 24.42
C ARG A 16 -11.31 12.82 23.05
N LEU A 17 -10.75 13.99 22.99
CA LEU A 17 -10.52 14.75 21.79
C LEU A 17 -9.83 13.85 20.76
N PHE A 18 -10.46 13.64 19.61
CA PHE A 18 -10.06 12.73 18.53
C PHE A 18 -8.68 13.03 17.92
N TYR A 19 -8.01 14.07 18.37
CA TYR A 19 -6.70 14.51 17.88
C TYR A 19 -5.51 13.99 18.70
N ARG A 20 -5.74 13.32 19.84
CA ARG A 20 -4.64 12.75 20.62
C ARG A 20 -4.49 11.26 20.35
N MET A 21 -3.23 10.82 20.12
CA MET A 21 -2.92 9.40 20.07
C MET A 21 -3.33 8.71 21.37
N PRO A 22 -3.87 7.47 21.29
CA PRO A 22 -4.19 6.70 22.49
C PRO A 22 -2.95 6.40 23.30
N HIS A 23 -3.09 6.28 24.63
CA HIS A 23 -1.98 6.03 25.56
C HIS A 23 -1.20 4.73 25.29
N TYR A 24 -1.80 3.79 24.55
CA TYR A 24 -1.17 2.53 24.17
C TYR A 24 -0.43 2.61 22.83
N ALA A 25 -0.45 3.74 22.15
CA ALA A 25 0.31 3.94 20.93
C ALA A 25 1.80 4.06 21.27
N ASP A 26 2.64 3.37 20.50
CA ASP A 26 4.08 3.44 20.66
C ASP A 26 4.57 4.86 20.28
N PRO A 27 5.24 5.57 21.21
CA PRO A 27 5.71 6.93 20.97
C PRO A 27 6.80 6.98 19.89
N TYR A 28 7.62 5.95 19.74
CA TYR A 28 8.67 5.92 18.73
C TYR A 28 8.07 5.85 17.32
N ILE A 29 7.07 4.99 17.13
CA ILE A 29 6.35 4.91 15.84
C ILE A 29 5.67 6.24 15.54
N HIS A 30 5.02 6.84 16.53
CA HIS A 30 4.32 8.12 16.36
C HIS A 30 5.25 9.26 15.95
N TRP A 31 6.37 9.45 16.67
CA TRP A 31 7.35 10.49 16.33
C TRP A 31 8.04 10.23 15.01
N SER A 32 8.37 8.98 14.69
CA SER A 32 8.94 8.61 13.39
C SER A 32 8.02 8.99 12.24
N LEU A 33 6.71 8.76 12.38
CA LEU A 33 5.71 9.16 11.36
C LEU A 33 5.66 10.68 11.17
N ILE A 34 5.68 11.46 12.26
CA ILE A 34 5.68 12.93 12.18
C ILE A 34 6.95 13.43 11.48
N ILE A 35 8.12 12.90 11.87
CA ILE A 35 9.42 13.28 11.26
C ILE A 35 9.42 12.93 9.77
N LEU A 36 8.98 11.72 9.40
CA LEU A 36 8.91 11.30 8.00
C LEU A 36 7.91 12.13 7.19
N ALA A 37 6.76 12.50 7.76
CA ALA A 37 5.77 13.35 7.12
C ALA A 37 6.34 14.76 6.84
N PHE A 38 7.02 15.34 7.81
CA PHE A 38 7.68 16.64 7.64
C PHE A 38 8.81 16.57 6.62
N TYR A 39 9.67 15.55 6.70
CA TYR A 39 10.73 15.32 5.74
C TYR A 39 10.18 15.11 4.32
N GLY A 40 9.10 14.33 4.18
CA GLY A 40 8.41 14.14 2.90
C GLY A 40 7.89 15.44 2.31
N LEU A 41 7.32 16.34 3.14
CA LEU A 41 6.88 17.67 2.70
C LEU A 41 8.06 18.51 2.19
N LEU A 42 9.19 18.50 2.89
CA LEU A 42 10.42 19.20 2.46
C LEU A 42 10.93 18.65 1.12
N MET A 43 10.96 17.31 0.97
CA MET A 43 11.45 16.68 -0.26
C MET A 43 10.55 16.96 -1.47
N ILE A 44 9.22 16.90 -1.29
CA ILE A 44 8.26 17.25 -2.35
C ILE A 44 8.43 18.73 -2.74
N THR A 45 8.62 19.62 -1.77
CA THR A 45 8.86 21.05 -2.02
C THR A 45 10.12 21.22 -2.85
N SER A 46 11.24 20.58 -2.46
CA SER A 46 12.51 20.64 -3.18
C SER A 46 12.37 20.14 -4.63
N ALA A 47 11.78 18.97 -4.81
CA ALA A 47 11.60 18.37 -6.14
C ALA A 47 10.65 19.18 -7.05
N SER A 48 9.72 19.93 -6.46
CA SER A 48 8.76 20.74 -7.22
C SER A 48 9.30 22.10 -7.65
N MET A 49 10.47 22.53 -7.14
CA MET A 49 11.03 23.84 -7.47
C MET A 49 11.36 23.98 -8.96
N GLY A 50 11.92 22.94 -9.58
CA GLY A 50 12.20 22.93 -11.01
C GLY A 50 10.95 23.10 -11.87
N LEU A 51 9.84 22.47 -11.50
CA LEU A 51 8.56 22.58 -12.20
C LEU A 51 7.86 23.93 -11.96
N ALA A 52 8.21 24.63 -10.89
CA ALA A 52 7.65 25.93 -10.54
C ALA A 52 8.25 27.10 -11.32
N ILE A 53 9.34 26.86 -12.07
CA ILE A 53 9.99 27.89 -12.89
C ILE A 53 9.01 28.37 -13.97
N GLY A 54 8.67 29.66 -13.94
CA GLY A 54 7.73 30.25 -14.89
C GLY A 54 6.24 30.08 -14.53
N GLN A 55 5.89 29.45 -13.42
CA GLN A 55 4.51 29.27 -12.94
C GLN A 55 4.32 29.88 -11.55
N PRO A 56 3.99 31.18 -11.43
CA PRO A 56 3.75 31.82 -10.15
C PRO A 56 2.64 31.11 -9.35
N GLY A 57 2.91 30.80 -8.09
CA GLY A 57 1.95 30.13 -7.21
C GLY A 57 1.92 28.61 -7.29
N TYR A 58 2.53 27.94 -8.29
CA TYR A 58 2.55 26.50 -8.40
C TYR A 58 3.17 25.83 -7.18
N LEU A 59 4.32 26.34 -6.71
CA LEU A 59 5.00 25.80 -5.53
C LEU A 59 4.13 25.92 -4.27
N ALA A 60 3.53 27.10 -4.06
CA ALA A 60 2.63 27.31 -2.93
C ALA A 60 1.41 26.34 -2.96
N PHE A 61 0.87 26.11 -4.17
CA PHE A 61 -0.22 25.16 -4.37
C PHE A 61 0.20 23.72 -4.02
N VAL A 62 1.36 23.26 -4.48
CA VAL A 62 1.87 21.91 -4.18
C VAL A 62 2.08 21.72 -2.69
N ILE A 63 2.72 22.71 -2.03
CA ILE A 63 2.95 22.67 -0.57
C ILE A 63 1.63 22.63 0.19
N ALA A 64 0.70 23.52 -0.15
CA ALA A 64 -0.61 23.59 0.52
C ALA A 64 -1.40 22.30 0.34
N LYS A 65 -1.46 21.75 -0.88
CA LYS A 65 -2.10 20.47 -1.19
C LYS A 65 -1.52 19.37 -0.33
N GLN A 66 -0.19 19.22 -0.31
CA GLN A 66 0.48 18.17 0.46
C GLN A 66 0.26 18.33 1.96
N ALA A 67 0.35 19.56 2.50
CA ALA A 67 0.09 19.84 3.90
C ALA A 67 -1.34 19.47 4.33
N VAL A 68 -2.33 19.79 3.51
CA VAL A 68 -3.74 19.42 3.76
C VAL A 68 -3.89 17.90 3.82
N PHE A 69 -3.30 17.15 2.88
CA PHE A 69 -3.36 15.69 2.91
C PHE A 69 -2.62 15.07 4.09
N LEU A 70 -1.48 15.61 4.49
CA LEU A 70 -0.75 15.17 5.69
C LEU A 70 -1.57 15.41 6.96
N ILE A 71 -2.18 16.58 7.09
CA ILE A 71 -3.06 16.90 8.23
C ILE A 71 -4.28 15.99 8.25
N ALA A 72 -4.97 15.82 7.11
CA ALA A 72 -6.11 14.93 7.00
C ALA A 72 -5.73 13.47 7.30
N GLY A 73 -4.58 13.00 6.81
CA GLY A 73 -4.02 11.68 7.09
C GLY A 73 -3.73 11.48 8.58
N TYR A 74 -3.12 12.48 9.23
CA TYR A 74 -2.85 12.42 10.67
C TYR A 74 -4.14 12.33 11.49
N PHE A 75 -5.16 13.15 11.17
CA PHE A 75 -6.46 13.06 11.85
C PHE A 75 -7.16 11.72 11.59
N SER A 76 -7.12 11.21 10.37
CA SER A 76 -7.68 9.89 10.03
C SER A 76 -6.99 8.79 10.81
N MET A 77 -5.66 8.81 10.89
CA MET A 77 -4.86 7.86 11.66
C MET A 77 -5.22 7.91 13.16
N THR A 78 -5.27 9.10 13.75
CA THR A 78 -5.61 9.25 15.18
C THR A 78 -7.06 8.82 15.47
N TYR A 79 -7.99 9.14 14.57
CA TYR A 79 -9.37 8.68 14.66
C TYR A 79 -9.47 7.16 14.63
N LEU A 80 -8.85 6.51 13.65
CA LEU A 80 -8.81 5.05 13.52
C LEU A 80 -8.14 4.41 14.73
N ALA A 81 -6.98 4.91 15.17
CA ALA A 81 -6.29 4.39 16.34
C ALA A 81 -7.13 4.44 17.62
N ASN A 82 -7.96 5.45 17.79
CA ASN A 82 -8.86 5.56 18.94
C ASN A 82 -10.14 4.72 18.83
N ARG A 83 -10.58 4.39 17.62
CA ARG A 83 -11.83 3.66 17.36
C ARG A 83 -11.62 2.20 17.04
N PHE A 84 -10.45 1.84 16.51
CA PHE A 84 -10.16 0.48 16.14
C PHE A 84 -10.16 -0.43 17.38
N SER A 85 -10.87 -1.53 17.28
CA SER A 85 -10.96 -2.56 18.32
C SER A 85 -10.73 -3.93 17.70
N LEU A 86 -9.95 -4.77 18.37
CA LEU A 86 -9.77 -6.18 17.96
C LEU A 86 -11.11 -6.93 17.90
N ASN A 87 -12.09 -6.50 18.69
CA ASN A 87 -13.44 -7.08 18.62
C ASN A 87 -14.12 -6.81 17.28
N PHE A 88 -13.76 -5.74 16.56
CA PHE A 88 -14.25 -5.49 15.21
C PHE A 88 -13.79 -6.57 14.23
N LEU A 89 -12.54 -7.03 14.32
CA LEU A 89 -12.03 -8.13 13.48
C LEU A 89 -12.79 -9.44 13.70
N LYS A 90 -13.37 -9.62 14.90
CA LYS A 90 -14.18 -10.79 15.27
C LYS A 90 -15.65 -10.65 14.88
N SER A 91 -16.09 -9.45 14.50
CA SER A 91 -17.47 -9.16 14.17
C SER A 91 -17.88 -9.79 12.82
N GLN A 92 -19.19 -9.96 12.63
CA GLN A 92 -19.75 -10.39 11.34
C GLN A 92 -19.70 -9.30 10.28
N ASP A 93 -19.41 -8.04 10.68
CA ASP A 93 -19.31 -6.90 9.76
C ASP A 93 -17.94 -6.79 9.10
N PHE A 94 -16.91 -7.38 9.69
CA PHE A 94 -15.56 -7.32 9.14
C PHE A 94 -15.44 -7.92 7.72
N PRO A 95 -16.02 -9.09 7.39
CA PRO A 95 -16.01 -9.61 6.03
C PRO A 95 -16.70 -8.69 5.02
N LYS A 96 -17.70 -7.90 5.44
CA LYS A 96 -18.39 -6.93 4.60
C LYS A 96 -17.43 -5.82 4.14
N LEU A 97 -16.46 -5.45 4.99
CA LEU A 97 -15.40 -4.50 4.63
C LEU A 97 -14.51 -5.05 3.49
N ALA A 98 -14.15 -6.34 3.57
CA ALA A 98 -13.37 -6.99 2.51
C ALA A 98 -14.16 -7.08 1.19
N VAL A 99 -15.46 -7.37 1.26
CA VAL A 99 -16.35 -7.34 0.09
C VAL A 99 -16.51 -5.92 -0.45
N GLY A 100 -16.66 -4.92 0.42
CA GLY A 100 -16.69 -3.51 0.02
C GLY A 100 -15.42 -3.07 -0.71
N MET A 101 -14.26 -3.58 -0.31
CA MET A 101 -13.00 -3.34 -1.00
C MET A 101 -12.97 -3.95 -2.41
N VAL A 102 -13.57 -5.13 -2.61
CA VAL A 102 -13.73 -5.71 -3.95
C VAL A 102 -14.50 -4.75 -4.85
N PHE A 103 -15.62 -4.20 -4.36
CA PHE A 103 -16.39 -3.21 -5.14
C PHE A 103 -15.61 -1.93 -5.38
N ALA A 104 -14.83 -1.44 -4.42
CA ALA A 104 -13.98 -0.26 -4.59
C ALA A 104 -12.88 -0.50 -5.66
N LEU A 105 -12.28 -1.69 -5.69
CA LEU A 105 -11.32 -2.07 -6.72
C LEU A 105 -11.98 -2.15 -8.10
N LEU A 106 -13.16 -2.75 -8.19
CA LEU A 106 -13.91 -2.85 -9.45
C LEU A 106 -14.39 -1.47 -9.95
N ALA A 107 -14.72 -0.55 -9.05
CA ALA A 107 -15.14 0.80 -9.40
C ALA A 107 -14.07 1.58 -10.18
N CYS A 108 -12.78 1.29 -9.96
CA CYS A 108 -11.69 1.90 -10.74
C CYS A 108 -11.80 1.65 -12.23
N LEU A 109 -12.40 0.53 -12.64
CA LEU A 109 -12.54 0.16 -14.07
C LEU A 109 -13.44 1.12 -14.85
N ALA A 110 -14.29 1.88 -14.15
CA ALA A 110 -15.15 2.91 -14.74
C ALA A 110 -14.40 4.23 -15.03
N PHE A 111 -13.15 4.37 -14.57
CA PHE A 111 -12.36 5.58 -14.75
C PHE A 111 -11.30 5.43 -15.84
N PRO A 112 -10.83 6.55 -16.40
CA PRO A 112 -9.80 6.55 -17.43
C PRO A 112 -8.49 5.89 -16.95
N GLU A 113 -7.83 5.25 -17.89
CA GLU A 113 -6.51 4.65 -17.71
C GLU A 113 -5.44 5.72 -17.43
N VAL A 114 -4.51 5.40 -16.54
CA VAL A 114 -3.38 6.25 -16.17
C VAL A 114 -2.10 5.44 -16.22
N ASN A 115 -1.18 5.81 -17.09
CA ASN A 115 0.10 5.12 -17.25
C ASN A 115 -0.08 3.60 -17.47
N GLY A 116 -1.05 3.20 -18.28
CA GLY A 116 -1.32 1.80 -18.59
C GLY A 116 -2.10 1.02 -17.53
N ALA A 117 -2.62 1.68 -16.48
CA ALA A 117 -3.38 1.02 -15.41
C ALA A 117 -4.71 1.73 -15.12
N LYS A 118 -5.79 0.94 -14.91
CA LYS A 118 -7.12 1.42 -14.47
C LYS A 118 -7.26 1.29 -12.95
N ALA A 119 -6.33 1.88 -12.21
CA ALA A 119 -6.19 1.67 -10.77
C ALA A 119 -6.64 2.88 -9.93
N TRP A 120 -7.07 3.97 -10.56
CA TRP A 120 -7.33 5.25 -9.91
C TRP A 120 -8.77 5.70 -10.08
N ILE A 121 -9.41 6.06 -8.97
CA ILE A 121 -10.66 6.81 -8.95
C ILE A 121 -10.28 8.29 -9.00
N ARG A 122 -10.55 8.97 -10.11
CA ARG A 122 -10.28 10.41 -10.29
C ARG A 122 -11.56 11.20 -10.19
N VAL A 123 -11.58 12.16 -9.29
CA VAL A 123 -12.68 13.10 -9.15
C VAL A 123 -12.15 14.48 -9.52
N PRO A 124 -12.54 15.02 -10.68
CA PRO A 124 -12.16 16.38 -11.05
C PRO A 124 -12.94 17.37 -10.18
N VAL A 125 -12.24 18.00 -9.22
CA VAL A 125 -12.82 19.03 -8.37
C VAL A 125 -12.16 20.35 -8.73
N SER A 126 -12.74 21.08 -9.69
CA SER A 126 -12.21 22.37 -10.17
C SER A 126 -10.75 22.26 -10.65
N SER A 127 -9.83 23.01 -10.06
CA SER A 127 -8.39 22.95 -10.34
C SER A 127 -7.64 21.84 -9.58
N LEU A 128 -8.33 21.06 -8.76
CA LEU A 128 -7.76 19.99 -7.93
C LEU A 128 -8.13 18.63 -8.52
N ASP A 129 -7.16 17.93 -9.12
CA ASP A 129 -7.30 16.50 -9.42
C ASP A 129 -7.11 15.70 -8.13
N ILE A 130 -8.20 15.27 -7.53
CA ILE A 130 -8.16 14.33 -6.41
C ILE A 130 -8.21 12.93 -6.98
N SER A 131 -7.15 12.16 -6.76
CA SER A 131 -7.07 10.77 -7.16
C SER A 131 -6.93 9.88 -5.93
N ILE A 132 -7.71 8.81 -5.89
CA ILE A 132 -7.67 7.79 -4.84
C ILE A 132 -7.38 6.45 -5.51
N GLN A 133 -6.43 5.70 -4.96
CA GLN A 133 -6.11 4.36 -5.41
C GLN A 133 -6.57 3.33 -4.37
N PRO A 134 -7.64 2.57 -4.61
CA PRO A 134 -8.15 1.60 -3.66
C PRO A 134 -7.17 0.49 -3.30
N SER A 135 -6.23 0.13 -4.19
CA SER A 135 -5.19 -0.85 -3.89
C SER A 135 -4.26 -0.42 -2.74
N GLU A 136 -4.10 0.89 -2.46
CA GLU A 136 -3.36 1.36 -1.28
C GLU A 136 -4.05 0.95 0.02
N PHE A 137 -5.38 1.05 0.08
CA PHE A 137 -6.15 0.58 1.23
C PHE A 137 -6.17 -0.95 1.32
N THR A 138 -6.11 -1.64 0.18
CA THR A 138 -6.02 -3.10 0.13
C THR A 138 -4.75 -3.61 0.82
N LYS A 139 -3.62 -2.93 0.67
CA LYS A 139 -2.36 -3.24 1.36
C LYS A 139 -2.51 -3.26 2.89
N THR A 140 -3.31 -2.35 3.44
CA THR A 140 -3.63 -2.31 4.88
C THR A 140 -4.68 -3.34 5.28
N LEU A 141 -5.66 -3.60 4.40
CA LEU A 141 -6.75 -4.52 4.69
C LEU A 141 -6.29 -5.99 4.70
N VAL A 142 -5.35 -6.37 3.84
CA VAL A 142 -4.85 -7.76 3.72
C VAL A 142 -4.31 -8.30 5.05
N PRO A 143 -3.41 -7.63 5.78
CA PRO A 143 -2.98 -8.07 7.11
C PRO A 143 -4.15 -8.25 8.08
N LEU A 144 -5.13 -7.34 8.05
CA LEU A 144 -6.30 -7.40 8.92
C LEU A 144 -7.19 -8.60 8.58
N VAL A 145 -7.39 -8.89 7.29
CA VAL A 145 -8.13 -10.07 6.84
C VAL A 145 -7.44 -11.35 7.30
N ILE A 146 -6.13 -11.46 7.10
CA ILE A 146 -5.37 -12.64 7.52
C ILE A 146 -5.41 -12.79 9.04
N ALA A 147 -5.20 -11.70 9.79
CA ALA A 147 -5.24 -11.69 11.25
C ALA A 147 -6.61 -12.07 11.80
N ALA A 148 -7.70 -11.62 11.16
CA ALA A 148 -9.06 -11.93 11.60
C ALA A 148 -9.40 -13.42 11.53
N TYR A 149 -8.81 -14.15 10.61
CA TYR A 149 -9.05 -15.58 10.43
C TYR A 149 -7.96 -16.45 11.07
N CYS A 150 -6.68 -16.10 10.85
CA CYS A 150 -5.55 -16.91 11.28
C CYS A 150 -5.05 -16.58 12.69
N GLY A 151 -5.31 -15.37 13.18
CA GLY A 151 -4.83 -14.88 14.48
C GLY A 151 -5.80 -15.13 15.63
N ASP A 152 -7.04 -15.51 15.36
CA ASP A 152 -8.05 -15.68 16.41
C ASP A 152 -8.05 -17.09 16.98
N VAL A 153 -7.51 -17.21 18.17
CA VAL A 153 -7.50 -18.45 18.97
C VAL A 153 -8.91 -18.83 19.44
N SER A 154 -9.86 -17.90 19.49
CA SER A 154 -11.23 -18.15 19.98
C SER A 154 -12.17 -18.69 18.90
N ARG A 155 -11.85 -18.56 17.64
CA ARG A 155 -12.60 -19.19 16.56
C ARG A 155 -12.13 -20.65 16.43
N HIS A 156 -12.93 -21.55 16.94
CA HIS A 156 -12.71 -23.00 16.77
C HIS A 156 -13.01 -23.38 15.32
N TYR A 157 -12.00 -23.32 14.47
CA TYR A 157 -12.10 -23.91 13.14
C TYR A 157 -11.74 -25.39 13.24
N GLU A 158 -12.70 -26.25 13.02
CA GLU A 158 -12.52 -27.70 13.05
C GLU A 158 -11.56 -28.21 11.96
N LYS A 159 -11.45 -27.47 10.85
CA LYS A 159 -10.59 -27.82 9.71
C LYS A 159 -9.59 -26.73 9.42
N GLY A 160 -8.31 -27.10 9.27
CA GLY A 160 -7.25 -26.16 8.93
C GLY A 160 -7.50 -25.35 7.66
N ARG A 161 -8.26 -25.92 6.70
CA ARG A 161 -8.66 -25.23 5.46
C ARG A 161 -9.61 -24.04 5.74
N ASP A 162 -10.43 -24.09 6.75
CA ASP A 162 -11.34 -22.99 7.08
C ASP A 162 -10.59 -21.81 7.70
N LEU A 163 -9.44 -22.08 8.30
CA LEU A 163 -8.57 -21.08 8.91
C LEU A 163 -7.87 -20.22 7.85
N TRP A 164 -7.26 -20.82 6.82
CA TRP A 164 -6.48 -20.09 5.80
C TRP A 164 -7.24 -19.91 4.47
N GLY A 165 -8.24 -20.76 4.18
CA GLY A 165 -8.89 -20.77 2.86
C GLY A 165 -9.66 -19.49 2.55
N ARG A 166 -10.44 -18.97 3.50
CA ARG A 166 -11.19 -17.72 3.31
C ARG A 166 -10.28 -16.49 3.12
N PRO A 167 -9.29 -16.24 4.01
CA PRO A 167 -8.39 -15.10 3.78
C PRO A 167 -7.55 -15.28 2.51
N PHE A 168 -7.14 -16.50 2.16
CA PHE A 168 -6.46 -16.78 0.91
C PHE A 168 -7.33 -16.44 -0.32
N LEU A 169 -8.62 -16.80 -0.27
CA LEU A 169 -9.55 -16.45 -1.34
C LEU A 169 -9.69 -14.94 -1.53
N PHE A 170 -9.82 -14.17 -0.45
CA PHE A 170 -9.86 -12.70 -0.54
C PHE A 170 -8.57 -12.13 -1.13
N VAL A 171 -7.41 -12.61 -0.67
CA VAL A 171 -6.11 -12.16 -1.20
C VAL A 171 -5.98 -12.47 -2.69
N MET A 172 -6.36 -13.67 -3.12
CA MET A 172 -6.31 -14.05 -4.53
C MET A 172 -7.30 -13.23 -5.37
N LEU A 173 -8.49 -12.93 -4.85
CA LEU A 173 -9.47 -12.09 -5.52
C LEU A 173 -8.95 -10.66 -5.68
N PHE A 174 -8.35 -10.07 -4.63
CA PHE A 174 -7.72 -8.74 -4.73
C PHE A 174 -6.58 -8.75 -5.74
N ALA A 175 -5.68 -9.72 -5.66
CA ALA A 175 -4.56 -9.84 -6.59
C ALA A 175 -5.04 -10.01 -8.04
N PHE A 176 -6.06 -10.82 -8.28
CA PHE A 176 -6.66 -11.02 -9.60
C PHE A 176 -7.24 -9.71 -10.17
N ILE A 177 -8.01 -8.97 -9.38
CA ILE A 177 -8.61 -7.71 -9.84
C ILE A 177 -7.50 -6.69 -10.14
N ILE A 178 -6.53 -6.53 -9.24
CA ILE A 178 -5.44 -5.56 -9.38
C ILE A 178 -4.56 -5.90 -10.58
N PHE A 179 -4.21 -7.17 -10.76
CA PHE A 179 -3.31 -7.60 -11.83
C PHE A 179 -3.99 -7.68 -13.19
N ILE A 180 -5.11 -8.43 -13.27
CA ILE A 180 -5.76 -8.75 -14.56
C ILE A 180 -6.67 -7.61 -15.01
N LEU A 181 -7.52 -7.08 -14.12
CA LEU A 181 -8.53 -6.11 -14.53
C LEU A 181 -8.00 -4.69 -14.53
N GLN A 182 -7.15 -4.34 -13.56
CA GLN A 182 -6.57 -2.99 -13.44
C GLN A 182 -5.21 -2.85 -14.15
N SER A 183 -4.54 -3.95 -14.51
CA SER A 183 -3.19 -3.98 -15.10
C SER A 183 -2.12 -3.32 -14.21
N ASP A 184 -2.30 -3.37 -12.87
CA ASP A 184 -1.35 -2.80 -11.90
C ASP A 184 -0.48 -3.88 -11.27
N PHE A 185 0.59 -4.24 -11.99
CA PHE A 185 1.56 -5.24 -11.52
C PHE A 185 2.27 -4.84 -10.22
N GLY A 186 2.62 -3.55 -10.07
CA GLY A 186 3.33 -3.05 -8.91
C GLY A 186 2.54 -3.22 -7.61
N SER A 187 1.28 -2.77 -7.60
CA SER A 187 0.40 -2.93 -6.44
C SER A 187 0.11 -4.39 -6.13
N MET A 188 -0.09 -5.24 -7.15
CA MET A 188 -0.29 -6.67 -6.97
C MET A 188 0.91 -7.34 -6.30
N ALA A 189 2.14 -7.05 -6.75
CA ALA A 189 3.36 -7.61 -6.17
C ALA A 189 3.52 -7.24 -4.69
N VAL A 190 3.22 -5.99 -4.32
CA VAL A 190 3.25 -5.54 -2.92
C VAL A 190 2.17 -6.24 -2.09
N VAL A 191 0.92 -6.32 -2.58
CA VAL A 191 -0.18 -7.01 -1.89
C VAL A 191 0.15 -8.48 -1.64
N LEU A 192 0.67 -9.20 -2.64
CA LEU A 192 1.08 -10.59 -2.49
C LEU A 192 2.26 -10.75 -1.52
N SER A 193 3.26 -9.87 -1.58
CA SER A 193 4.39 -9.90 -0.65
C SER A 193 3.94 -9.73 0.80
N ILE A 194 3.06 -8.77 1.07
CA ILE A 194 2.44 -8.57 2.38
C ILE A 194 1.68 -9.83 2.82
N ALA A 195 0.86 -10.39 1.93
CA ALA A 195 0.07 -11.58 2.23
C ALA A 195 0.94 -12.79 2.57
N ILE A 196 2.00 -13.04 1.80
CA ILE A 196 2.96 -14.12 2.04
C ILE A 196 3.56 -14.00 3.44
N VAL A 197 4.09 -12.82 3.79
CA VAL A 197 4.66 -12.58 5.12
C VAL A 197 3.61 -12.82 6.20
N CYS A 198 2.41 -12.26 6.07
CA CYS A 198 1.34 -12.41 7.05
C CYS A 198 0.87 -13.85 7.22
N PHE A 199 0.82 -14.66 6.18
CA PHE A 199 0.48 -16.08 6.27
C PHE A 199 1.56 -16.94 6.93
N LEU A 200 2.83 -16.51 6.90
CA LEU A 200 3.94 -17.24 7.51
C LEU A 200 4.06 -17.00 9.03
N ILE A 201 3.46 -15.94 9.58
CA ILE A 201 3.55 -15.58 11.00
C ILE A 201 2.79 -16.53 11.93
N PRO A 202 1.53 -16.98 11.65
CA PRO A 202 0.76 -17.76 12.59
C PRO A 202 1.40 -19.11 12.92
N GLN A 203 1.53 -19.42 14.22
CA GLN A 203 2.16 -20.66 14.71
C GLN A 203 1.18 -21.83 14.86
N ASN A 204 0.00 -21.78 14.22
CA ASN A 204 -0.99 -22.83 14.32
C ASN A 204 -0.55 -24.10 13.58
N PRO A 205 -0.53 -25.28 14.23
CA PRO A 205 -0.16 -26.56 13.59
C PRO A 205 -0.98 -26.89 12.34
N ALA A 206 -2.26 -26.48 12.30
CA ALA A 206 -3.14 -26.68 11.15
C ALA A 206 -2.69 -25.91 9.89
N MET A 207 -1.89 -24.86 10.04
CA MET A 207 -1.36 -24.07 8.93
C MET A 207 -0.01 -24.59 8.39
N ARG A 208 0.69 -25.45 9.10
CA ARG A 208 2.07 -25.87 8.74
C ARG A 208 2.19 -26.46 7.33
N LYS A 209 1.19 -27.20 6.85
CA LYS A 209 1.21 -27.75 5.48
C LYS A 209 1.07 -26.63 4.46
N PHE A 210 0.10 -25.73 4.67
CA PHE A 210 -0.10 -24.56 3.81
C PHE A 210 1.14 -23.66 3.78
N GLN A 211 1.72 -23.34 4.95
CA GLN A 211 2.91 -22.51 5.08
C GLN A 211 4.14 -23.11 4.39
N ARG A 212 4.33 -24.45 4.47
CA ARG A 212 5.40 -25.12 3.73
C ARG A 212 5.22 -25.00 2.22
N VAL A 213 4.02 -25.24 1.72
CA VAL A 213 3.73 -25.09 0.29
C VAL A 213 3.94 -23.64 -0.16
N LEU A 214 3.41 -22.67 0.62
CA LEU A 214 3.58 -21.26 0.35
C LEU A 214 5.06 -20.85 0.34
N GLY A 215 5.85 -21.32 1.31
CA GLY A 215 7.29 -21.07 1.39
C GLY A 215 8.05 -21.63 0.18
N VAL A 216 7.74 -22.87 -0.23
CA VAL A 216 8.34 -23.45 -1.44
C VAL A 216 7.96 -22.66 -2.69
N LEU A 217 6.67 -22.30 -2.85
CA LEU A 217 6.23 -21.49 -3.99
C LEU A 217 6.88 -20.11 -4.00
N THR A 218 7.07 -19.50 -2.83
CA THR A 218 7.78 -18.22 -2.71
C THR A 218 9.24 -18.36 -3.14
N LEU A 219 9.95 -19.41 -2.68
CA LEU A 219 11.33 -19.65 -3.09
C LEU A 219 11.45 -19.90 -4.59
N VAL A 220 10.55 -20.70 -5.16
CA VAL A 220 10.49 -20.94 -6.62
C VAL A 220 10.19 -19.63 -7.36
N GLY A 221 9.26 -18.82 -6.87
CA GLY A 221 8.93 -17.50 -7.44
C GLY A 221 10.14 -16.55 -7.42
N VAL A 222 10.84 -16.46 -6.28
CA VAL A 222 12.07 -15.66 -6.17
C VAL A 222 13.17 -16.18 -7.12
N ALA A 223 13.39 -17.48 -7.17
CA ALA A 223 14.33 -18.07 -8.11
C ALA A 223 13.94 -17.79 -9.58
N GLY A 224 12.65 -17.86 -9.89
CA GLY A 224 12.11 -17.49 -11.20
C GLY A 224 12.37 -16.03 -11.55
N ILE A 225 12.11 -15.10 -10.61
CA ILE A 225 12.44 -13.69 -10.80
C ILE A 225 13.94 -13.51 -11.05
N ILE A 226 14.81 -14.13 -10.25
CA ILE A 226 16.27 -14.07 -10.43
C ILE A 226 16.65 -14.61 -11.81
N TYR A 227 16.05 -15.71 -12.26
CA TYR A 227 16.28 -16.25 -13.59
C TYR A 227 15.87 -15.28 -14.70
N LEU A 228 14.70 -14.65 -14.57
CA LEU A 228 14.24 -13.64 -15.54
C LEU A 228 15.16 -12.41 -15.63
N LEU A 229 16.01 -12.18 -14.62
CA LEU A 229 17.04 -11.14 -14.61
C LEU A 229 18.27 -11.49 -15.49
N THR A 230 18.38 -12.74 -15.93
CA THR A 230 19.47 -13.17 -16.82
C THR A 230 19.16 -12.83 -18.28
N PRO A 231 20.18 -12.74 -19.15
CA PRO A 231 19.95 -12.51 -20.58
C PRO A 231 19.00 -13.54 -21.23
N ALA A 232 19.05 -14.80 -20.80
CA ALA A 232 18.13 -15.84 -21.26
C ALA A 232 16.70 -15.61 -20.79
N GLY A 233 16.54 -15.11 -19.55
CA GLY A 233 15.23 -14.76 -19.01
C GLY A 233 14.60 -13.57 -19.72
N ILE A 234 15.37 -12.57 -20.11
CA ILE A 234 14.89 -11.42 -20.90
C ILE A 234 14.35 -11.88 -22.24
N GLN A 235 15.07 -12.75 -22.96
CA GLN A 235 14.60 -13.34 -24.21
C GLN A 235 13.28 -14.10 -24.02
N LEU A 236 13.15 -14.82 -22.89
CA LEU A 236 11.90 -15.51 -22.57
C LEU A 236 10.74 -14.52 -22.38
N VAL A 237 10.96 -13.39 -21.70
CA VAL A 237 9.94 -12.34 -21.52
C VAL A 237 9.47 -11.75 -22.83
N GLU A 238 10.38 -11.55 -23.80
CA GLU A 238 10.05 -11.06 -25.14
C GLU A 238 9.11 -12.03 -25.90
N MET A 239 9.27 -13.34 -25.68
CA MET A 239 8.45 -14.38 -26.30
C MET A 239 7.10 -14.58 -25.63
N LEU A 240 6.89 -14.08 -24.38
CA LEU A 240 5.63 -14.28 -23.68
C LEU A 240 4.48 -13.48 -24.35
N PRO A 241 3.27 -14.04 -24.41
CA PRO A 241 2.08 -13.34 -24.93
C PRO A 241 1.48 -12.40 -23.90
N ILE A 242 2.28 -11.46 -23.39
CA ILE A 242 1.86 -10.39 -22.45
C ILE A 242 1.85 -9.06 -23.19
N ALA A 243 1.14 -8.07 -22.66
CA ALA A 243 1.05 -6.75 -23.25
C ALA A 243 2.44 -6.08 -23.36
N ASP A 244 2.69 -5.40 -24.49
CA ASP A 244 3.98 -4.75 -24.75
C ASP A 244 4.40 -3.77 -23.66
N TYR A 245 3.44 -3.06 -23.07
CA TYR A 245 3.67 -2.20 -21.91
C TYR A 245 4.29 -2.95 -20.69
N GLN A 246 3.84 -4.17 -20.41
CA GLN A 246 4.37 -4.98 -19.32
C GLN A 246 5.77 -5.50 -19.67
N LYS A 247 6.00 -5.93 -20.91
CA LYS A 247 7.33 -6.32 -21.43
C LYS A 247 8.32 -5.17 -21.28
N ASN A 248 7.94 -4.00 -21.79
CA ASN A 248 8.79 -2.82 -21.79
C ASN A 248 9.14 -2.37 -20.38
N ARG A 249 8.22 -2.40 -19.42
CA ARG A 249 8.51 -2.14 -18.01
C ARG A 249 9.51 -3.13 -17.41
N PHE A 250 9.37 -4.41 -17.76
CA PHE A 250 10.28 -5.43 -17.29
C PHE A 250 11.68 -5.23 -17.90
N ILE A 251 11.77 -5.06 -19.21
CA ILE A 251 13.03 -4.85 -19.91
C ILE A 251 13.73 -3.56 -19.45
N SER A 252 12.99 -2.47 -19.31
CA SER A 252 13.54 -1.18 -18.83
C SER A 252 14.07 -1.25 -17.42
N ALA A 253 13.54 -2.13 -16.56
CA ALA A 253 14.08 -2.34 -15.22
C ALA A 253 15.51 -2.90 -15.22
N PHE A 254 15.92 -3.59 -16.31
CA PHE A 254 17.28 -4.16 -16.47
C PHE A 254 18.17 -3.33 -17.36
N ASN A 255 17.62 -2.80 -18.44
CA ASN A 255 18.35 -1.96 -19.37
C ASN A 255 17.52 -0.69 -19.68
N PRO A 256 17.49 0.27 -18.72
CA PRO A 256 16.75 1.51 -18.92
C PRO A 256 17.27 2.32 -20.10
N PHE A 257 18.54 2.15 -20.46
CA PHE A 257 19.19 2.87 -21.58
C PHE A 257 18.74 2.39 -22.95
N ALA A 258 18.04 1.27 -23.07
CA ALA A 258 17.47 0.80 -24.34
C ALA A 258 16.39 1.74 -24.86
N ASP A 259 15.62 2.39 -23.97
CA ASP A 259 14.58 3.34 -24.30
C ASP A 259 14.63 4.52 -23.31
N GLN A 260 15.52 5.46 -23.58
CA GLN A 260 15.85 6.55 -22.66
C GLN A 260 14.76 7.63 -22.55
N TYR A 261 13.89 7.73 -23.55
CA TYR A 261 12.94 8.84 -23.67
C TYR A 261 11.51 8.48 -23.31
N ASP A 262 11.18 7.17 -23.14
CA ASP A 262 9.85 6.70 -22.78
C ASP A 262 9.93 5.82 -21.52
N THR A 263 9.99 4.50 -21.67
CA THR A 263 9.84 3.56 -20.54
C THR A 263 11.01 3.60 -19.56
N GLY A 264 12.23 3.90 -20.03
CA GLY A 264 13.44 4.06 -19.20
C GLY A 264 13.62 5.45 -18.58
N TYR A 265 12.91 6.48 -19.06
CA TYR A 265 13.14 7.89 -18.69
C TYR A 265 13.13 8.13 -17.17
N GLN A 266 12.10 7.64 -16.49
CA GLN A 266 11.96 7.83 -15.04
C GLN A 266 13.10 7.19 -14.25
N LEU A 267 13.50 5.97 -14.64
CA LEU A 267 14.56 5.23 -13.96
C LEU A 267 15.94 5.87 -14.21
N ILE A 268 16.22 6.27 -15.45
CA ILE A 268 17.47 6.95 -15.80
C ILE A 268 17.62 8.26 -15.03
N ASN A 269 16.59 9.11 -15.03
CA ASN A 269 16.63 10.36 -14.28
C ASN A 269 16.81 10.12 -12.78
N GLY A 270 16.16 9.10 -12.24
CA GLY A 270 16.37 8.68 -10.85
C GLY A 270 17.81 8.27 -10.58
N LEU A 271 18.43 7.45 -11.46
CA LEU A 271 19.83 7.04 -11.35
C LEU A 271 20.80 8.21 -11.48
N ILE A 272 20.57 9.11 -12.44
CA ILE A 272 21.39 10.32 -12.63
C ILE A 272 21.30 11.21 -11.37
N SER A 273 20.09 11.44 -10.86
CA SER A 273 19.89 12.25 -9.65
C SER A 273 20.57 11.64 -8.44
N PHE A 274 20.49 10.31 -8.29
CA PHE A 274 21.16 9.59 -7.21
C PHE A 274 22.69 9.65 -7.33
N ALA A 275 23.23 9.42 -8.53
CA ALA A 275 24.66 9.44 -8.78
C ALA A 275 25.26 10.85 -8.62
N SER A 276 24.58 11.87 -9.13
CA SER A 276 25.01 13.27 -9.02
C SER A 276 24.92 13.82 -7.60
N GLY A 277 23.94 13.38 -6.83
CA GLY A 277 23.77 13.80 -5.44
C GLY A 277 24.83 13.23 -4.48
N GLY A 278 25.35 12.04 -4.74
CA GLY A 278 26.28 11.34 -3.86
C GLY A 278 25.72 11.24 -2.41
N TRP A 279 26.60 11.27 -1.41
CA TRP A 279 26.20 11.17 0.00
C TRP A 279 25.57 12.45 0.59
N ARG A 280 25.83 13.62 0.00
CA ARG A 280 25.40 14.92 0.52
C ARG A 280 24.19 15.49 -0.20
N GLY A 281 23.83 14.92 -1.35
CA GLY A 281 22.82 15.50 -2.23
C GLY A 281 23.34 16.76 -2.96
N LEU A 282 22.57 17.25 -3.93
CA LEU A 282 22.84 18.49 -4.66
C LEU A 282 22.38 19.74 -3.90
N GLY A 283 21.71 19.55 -2.76
CA GLY A 283 21.10 20.63 -2.00
C GLY A 283 19.63 20.86 -2.35
N PHE A 284 18.97 21.66 -1.52
CA PHE A 284 17.54 21.93 -1.61
C PHE A 284 17.22 22.69 -2.91
N GLY A 285 16.30 22.16 -3.72
CA GLY A 285 15.85 22.77 -4.97
C GLY A 285 16.77 22.61 -6.20
N ASN A 286 17.85 21.84 -6.09
CA ASN A 286 18.82 21.61 -7.17
C ASN A 286 18.69 20.22 -7.83
N SER A 287 17.56 19.56 -7.64
CA SER A 287 17.29 18.24 -8.22
C SER A 287 16.46 18.33 -9.49
#